data_ffdfed858a9ec46223b29e1baa8e0a03
#
_entry.id   ffdfed858a9ec46223b29e1baa8e0a03
#
_cell.length_a   1.000
_cell.length_b   1.000
_cell.length_c   1.000
_cell.angle_alpha   90.00
_cell.angle_beta   90.00
_cell.angle_gamma   90.00
#
_symmetry.space_group_name_H-M   'P 1'
#
loop_
_entity.id
_entity.type
_entity.pdbx_description
1 polymer ?
#
loop_
_entity_poly.entity_id
_entity_poly.type
_entity_poly.pdbx_seq_one_letter_code
_entity_poly.pdbx_strand_id
1 'polypeptide(L)'
;MRHIFSNGIALAVALLAGAAGATGPPSGPLTKCPVDAVMSGTGCMDKYEASVRRVPNPTTANAGLVRRIQLGRASLTDLTAGGATQLGTTRADYAPCTPNGQSCANDIYAVSLPVVMPSAHISWFQALEACANSAKRLPTSAEWQVAANGSPDPGPDNGTTDCNTGPNVGLPTLTGARSGCVSARGAFDMVGNLFEWVADWEPAPTSTPGWGGFSDDEMGLAGATGSSTFPGALVRGGGFFSGPLAGPLAIDAAPPDTRGADDFIGFRCAR
;
A
#
# COMPACT_ATOMS: atom_id res chain seq x y z
N MET A 1 71.12 -33.27 -25.59
CA MET A 1 71.40 -32.34 -26.70
C MET A 1 70.12 -32.20 -27.55
N ARG A 2 69.76 -31.00 -27.89
CA ARG A 2 68.73 -30.49 -28.76
C ARG A 2 67.46 -30.01 -28.01
N HIS A 3 67.42 -28.69 -27.78
CA HIS A 3 66.31 -27.87 -27.48
C HIS A 3 65.43 -27.68 -28.73
N ILE A 4 64.13 -27.82 -28.58
CA ILE A 4 63.17 -27.37 -29.58
C ILE A 4 62.29 -26.29 -28.90
N PHE A 5 62.43 -25.04 -29.34
CA PHE A 5 61.55 -23.92 -28.98
C PHE A 5 60.24 -24.04 -29.77
N SER A 6 59.16 -24.07 -29.11
CA SER A 6 57.83 -23.92 -29.72
C SER A 6 57.27 -22.50 -29.41
N ASN A 7 57.15 -21.69 -30.47
CA ASN A 7 56.54 -20.38 -30.43
C ASN A 7 55.01 -20.53 -30.34
N GLY A 8 54.44 -20.21 -29.21
CA GLY A 8 53.00 -20.06 -29.04
C GLY A 8 52.57 -18.63 -29.36
N ILE A 9 51.77 -18.47 -30.40
CA ILE A 9 51.09 -17.21 -30.74
C ILE A 9 49.90 -17.05 -29.81
N ALA A 10 49.95 -16.05 -28.93
CA ALA A 10 48.81 -15.67 -28.08
C ALA A 10 47.86 -14.76 -28.89
N LEU A 11 46.68 -15.28 -29.17
CA LEU A 11 45.59 -14.51 -29.78
C LEU A 11 44.87 -13.73 -28.67
N ALA A 12 45.04 -12.43 -28.59
CA ALA A 12 44.33 -11.57 -27.67
C ALA A 12 42.93 -11.28 -28.24
N VAL A 13 41.89 -11.87 -27.64
CA VAL A 13 40.50 -11.53 -27.89
C VAL A 13 40.13 -10.36 -27.00
N ALA A 14 39.98 -9.16 -27.58
CA ALA A 14 39.45 -7.99 -26.87
C ALA A 14 37.94 -8.13 -26.74
N LEU A 15 37.46 -8.44 -25.53
CA LEU A 15 36.06 -8.33 -25.17
C LEU A 15 35.73 -6.84 -24.94
N LEU A 16 35.04 -6.23 -25.88
CA LEU A 16 34.35 -4.96 -25.67
C LEU A 16 33.12 -5.21 -24.80
N ALA A 17 33.26 -5.05 -23.49
CA ALA A 17 32.12 -4.97 -22.57
C ALA A 17 31.46 -3.61 -22.74
N GLY A 18 30.37 -3.60 -23.50
CA GLY A 18 29.45 -2.45 -23.53
C GLY A 18 28.77 -2.32 -22.16
N ALA A 19 29.20 -1.35 -21.37
CA ALA A 19 28.49 -0.95 -20.15
C ALA A 19 27.15 -0.32 -20.55
N ALA A 20 26.07 -1.11 -20.54
CA ALA A 20 24.73 -0.55 -20.49
C ALA A 20 24.58 0.16 -19.14
N GLY A 21 24.69 1.47 -19.13
CA GLY A 21 24.45 2.30 -17.98
C GLY A 21 22.99 2.13 -17.54
N ALA A 22 22.74 1.32 -16.52
CA ALA A 22 21.48 1.33 -15.79
C ALA A 22 21.36 2.72 -15.15
N THR A 23 20.58 3.61 -15.77
CA THR A 23 20.14 4.84 -15.11
C THR A 23 19.23 4.44 -13.97
N GLY A 24 19.78 4.35 -12.76
CA GLY A 24 18.98 4.22 -11.54
C GLY A 24 17.97 5.35 -11.45
N PRO A 25 16.88 5.17 -10.69
CA PRO A 25 15.92 6.25 -10.47
C PRO A 25 16.63 7.48 -9.91
N PRO A 26 16.18 8.69 -10.25
CA PRO A 26 16.81 9.94 -9.80
C PRO A 26 16.86 9.96 -8.26
N SER A 27 18.06 10.09 -7.71
CA SER A 27 18.35 10.04 -6.26
C SER A 27 18.15 11.39 -5.55
N GLY A 28 17.30 12.26 -6.05
CA GLY A 28 16.93 13.53 -5.41
C GLY A 28 15.55 13.48 -4.77
N PRO A 29 15.25 14.34 -3.77
CA PRO A 29 13.91 14.43 -3.19
C PRO A 29 12.91 14.81 -4.28
N LEU A 30 11.74 14.15 -4.29
CA LEU A 30 10.66 14.46 -5.21
C LEU A 30 10.17 15.88 -4.94
N THR A 31 10.11 16.72 -5.95
CA THR A 31 9.58 18.09 -5.84
C THR A 31 8.08 18.16 -6.14
N LYS A 32 7.51 17.12 -6.73
CA LYS A 32 6.09 17.04 -7.08
C LYS A 32 5.65 15.59 -7.19
N CYS A 33 4.50 15.29 -6.60
CA CYS A 33 3.86 13.97 -6.72
C CYS A 33 2.98 13.86 -7.97
N PRO A 34 2.75 12.62 -8.46
CA PRO A 34 1.69 12.34 -9.44
C PRO A 34 0.32 12.80 -8.92
N VAL A 35 -0.67 12.88 -9.83
CA VAL A 35 -2.00 13.41 -9.50
C VAL A 35 -2.78 12.54 -8.50
N ASP A 36 -2.43 11.25 -8.43
CA ASP A 36 -3.00 10.25 -7.53
C ASP A 36 -2.36 10.24 -6.13
N ALA A 37 -1.40 11.16 -5.85
CA ALA A 37 -0.60 11.14 -4.64
C ALA A 37 -0.35 12.54 -4.07
N VAL A 38 0.00 12.59 -2.79
CA VAL A 38 0.39 13.79 -2.03
C VAL A 38 1.81 13.66 -1.49
N MET A 39 2.45 14.78 -1.17
CA MET A 39 3.79 14.77 -0.56
C MET A 39 3.73 14.24 0.87
N SER A 40 4.56 13.25 1.17
CA SER A 40 4.81 12.75 2.52
C SER A 40 6.32 12.65 2.76
N GLY A 41 6.87 13.57 3.52
CA GLY A 41 8.32 13.70 3.66
C GLY A 41 8.99 14.00 2.32
N THR A 42 9.93 13.14 1.93
CA THR A 42 10.65 13.23 0.65
C THR A 42 10.05 12.35 -0.46
N GLY A 43 8.99 11.60 -0.14
CA GLY A 43 8.28 10.70 -1.05
C GLY A 43 6.86 11.16 -1.37
N CYS A 44 6.14 10.33 -2.10
CA CYS A 44 4.74 10.52 -2.43
C CYS A 44 3.90 9.40 -1.84
N MET A 45 2.80 9.76 -1.18
CA MET A 45 1.80 8.84 -0.64
C MET A 45 0.55 8.87 -1.51
N ASP A 46 -0.05 7.74 -1.81
CA ASP A 46 -1.34 7.67 -2.48
C ASP A 46 -2.37 8.54 -1.74
N LYS A 47 -3.11 9.34 -2.51
CA LYS A 47 -4.06 10.31 -1.97
C LYS A 47 -5.27 9.67 -1.33
N TYR A 48 -5.66 8.50 -1.84
CA TYR A 48 -6.80 7.69 -1.41
C TYR A 48 -6.35 6.28 -1.05
N GLU A 49 -7.13 5.58 -0.26
CA GLU A 49 -6.97 4.14 -0.05
C GLU A 49 -6.97 3.39 -1.38
N ALA A 50 -6.24 2.29 -1.45
CA ALA A 50 -6.07 1.55 -2.69
C ALA A 50 -7.36 0.84 -3.10
N SER A 51 -7.70 0.95 -4.39
CA SER A 51 -8.64 0.07 -5.08
C SER A 51 -7.84 -0.89 -5.95
N VAL A 52 -7.81 -2.16 -5.59
CA VAL A 52 -7.05 -3.17 -6.31
C VAL A 52 -7.79 -3.61 -7.57
N ARG A 53 -7.06 -3.67 -8.67
CA ARG A 53 -7.60 -4.04 -9.99
C ARG A 53 -6.87 -5.23 -10.57
N ARG A 54 -7.63 -6.21 -11.07
CA ARG A 54 -7.10 -7.20 -11.99
C ARG A 54 -7.20 -6.66 -13.41
N VAL A 55 -6.06 -6.56 -14.09
CA VAL A 55 -5.97 -6.07 -15.47
C VAL A 55 -5.79 -7.26 -16.40
N PRO A 56 -6.71 -7.53 -17.32
CA PRO A 56 -6.56 -8.64 -18.27
C PRO A 56 -5.41 -8.36 -19.25
N ASN A 57 -4.63 -9.38 -19.61
CA ASN A 57 -3.52 -9.27 -20.56
C ASN A 57 -2.57 -8.07 -20.29
N PRO A 58 -2.03 -7.92 -19.07
CA PRO A 58 -1.35 -6.71 -18.61
C PRO A 58 -0.01 -6.45 -19.33
N THR A 59 0.63 -7.49 -19.86
CA THR A 59 1.91 -7.40 -20.55
C THR A 59 1.77 -7.29 -22.08
N THR A 60 0.55 -7.40 -22.60
CA THR A 60 0.26 -7.37 -24.05
C THR A 60 -0.79 -6.30 -24.37
N ALA A 61 -2.06 -6.67 -24.46
CA ALA A 61 -3.14 -5.76 -24.88
C ALA A 61 -3.30 -4.54 -23.94
N ASN A 62 -3.10 -4.72 -22.63
CA ASN A 62 -3.26 -3.68 -21.62
C ASN A 62 -1.93 -3.15 -21.04
N ALA A 63 -0.79 -3.37 -21.70
CA ALA A 63 0.49 -2.83 -21.26
C ALA A 63 0.46 -1.28 -21.12
N GLY A 64 -0.28 -0.61 -22.00
CA GLY A 64 -0.49 0.84 -21.92
C GLY A 64 -1.30 1.27 -20.69
N LEU A 65 -2.32 0.50 -20.29
CA LEU A 65 -3.08 0.73 -19.06
C LEU A 65 -2.20 0.52 -17.82
N VAL A 66 -1.46 -0.59 -17.76
CA VAL A 66 -0.50 -0.85 -16.68
C VAL A 66 0.49 0.31 -16.55
N ARG A 67 1.02 0.80 -17.66
CA ARG A 67 1.92 1.97 -17.64
C ARG A 67 1.26 3.22 -17.06
N ARG A 68 -0.03 3.48 -17.35
CA ARG A 68 -0.77 4.60 -16.74
C ARG A 68 -0.95 4.42 -15.24
N ILE A 69 -1.26 3.20 -14.78
CA ILE A 69 -1.33 2.87 -13.35
C ILE A 69 0.01 3.18 -12.67
N GLN A 70 1.10 2.68 -13.22
CA GLN A 70 2.46 2.89 -12.70
C GLN A 70 2.86 4.36 -12.64
N LEU A 71 2.34 5.20 -13.53
CA LEU A 71 2.57 6.64 -13.55
C LEU A 71 1.58 7.45 -12.68
N GLY A 72 0.61 6.80 -12.02
CA GLY A 72 -0.44 7.47 -11.25
C GLY A 72 -1.39 8.30 -12.12
N ARG A 73 -1.67 7.86 -13.33
CA ARG A 73 -2.48 8.58 -14.35
C ARG A 73 -3.69 7.79 -14.85
N ALA A 74 -3.89 6.56 -14.36
CA ALA A 74 -5.05 5.78 -14.74
C ALA A 74 -6.32 6.37 -14.11
N SER A 75 -7.33 6.60 -14.94
CA SER A 75 -8.68 6.98 -14.50
C SER A 75 -9.59 5.76 -14.41
N LEU A 76 -10.74 5.92 -13.75
CA LEU A 76 -11.77 4.87 -13.74
C LEU A 76 -12.24 4.51 -15.17
N THR A 77 -12.31 5.50 -16.05
CA THR A 77 -12.64 5.29 -17.48
C THR A 77 -11.57 4.44 -18.17
N ASP A 78 -10.29 4.70 -17.92
CA ASP A 78 -9.20 3.88 -18.48
C ASP A 78 -9.28 2.43 -18.01
N LEU A 79 -9.53 2.22 -16.71
CA LEU A 79 -9.66 0.89 -16.12
C LEU A 79 -10.85 0.13 -16.72
N THR A 80 -12.00 0.78 -16.85
CA THR A 80 -13.21 0.20 -17.44
C THR A 80 -12.99 -0.15 -18.91
N ALA A 81 -12.40 0.76 -19.70
CA ALA A 81 -12.08 0.52 -21.10
C ALA A 81 -11.09 -0.63 -21.31
N GLY A 82 -10.15 -0.81 -20.38
CA GLY A 82 -9.22 -1.95 -20.38
C GLY A 82 -9.81 -3.25 -19.82
N GLY A 83 -11.08 -3.27 -19.41
CA GLY A 83 -11.73 -4.44 -18.84
C GLY A 83 -11.18 -4.83 -17.45
N ALA A 84 -10.57 -3.88 -16.73
CA ALA A 84 -10.05 -4.14 -15.40
C ALA A 84 -11.19 -4.34 -14.39
N THR A 85 -11.10 -5.40 -13.59
CA THR A 85 -12.09 -5.72 -12.54
C THR A 85 -11.59 -5.30 -11.18
N GLN A 86 -12.47 -4.76 -10.35
CA GLN A 86 -12.16 -4.45 -8.96
C GLN A 86 -12.17 -5.71 -8.12
N LEU A 87 -11.24 -5.80 -7.17
CA LEU A 87 -11.10 -6.88 -6.19
C LEU A 87 -11.30 -6.33 -4.79
N GLY A 88 -11.46 -7.21 -3.80
CA GLY A 88 -11.45 -6.85 -2.39
C GLY A 88 -12.81 -6.79 -1.70
N THR A 89 -13.83 -7.41 -2.29
CA THR A 89 -15.10 -7.66 -1.61
C THR A 89 -15.08 -8.96 -0.81
N THR A 90 -14.20 -9.89 -1.20
CA THR A 90 -13.94 -11.16 -0.48
C THR A 90 -12.48 -11.56 -0.62
N ARG A 91 -11.99 -12.44 0.26
CA ARG A 91 -10.63 -13.01 0.15
C ARG A 91 -10.42 -13.81 -1.13
N ALA A 92 -11.47 -14.43 -1.65
CA ALA A 92 -11.41 -15.25 -2.87
C ALA A 92 -11.20 -14.42 -4.14
N ASP A 93 -11.54 -13.14 -4.13
CA ASP A 93 -11.41 -12.24 -5.28
C ASP A 93 -9.96 -12.17 -5.78
N TYR A 94 -8.99 -12.32 -4.88
CA TYR A 94 -7.57 -12.19 -5.23
C TYR A 94 -6.99 -13.41 -5.93
N ALA A 95 -7.66 -14.58 -5.94
CA ALA A 95 -7.14 -15.74 -6.66
C ALA A 95 -6.99 -15.44 -8.17
N PRO A 96 -5.88 -15.85 -8.84
CA PRO A 96 -4.85 -16.78 -8.38
C PRO A 96 -3.73 -16.18 -7.54
N CYS A 97 -3.72 -14.86 -7.28
CA CYS A 97 -2.76 -14.24 -6.37
C CYS A 97 -2.93 -14.83 -4.97
N THR A 98 -1.97 -15.62 -4.53
CA THR A 98 -2.04 -16.33 -3.25
C THR A 98 -1.83 -15.38 -2.06
N PRO A 99 -2.37 -15.70 -0.87
CA PRO A 99 -2.26 -14.84 0.31
C PRO A 99 -0.83 -14.57 0.78
N ASN A 100 0.15 -15.39 0.37
CA ASN A 100 1.56 -15.19 0.66
C ASN A 100 2.29 -14.36 -0.43
N GLY A 101 1.58 -13.81 -1.41
CA GLY A 101 2.14 -12.97 -2.47
C GLY A 101 2.93 -13.69 -3.55
N GLN A 102 3.17 -14.99 -3.46
CA GLN A 102 4.12 -15.69 -4.34
C GLN A 102 3.65 -15.93 -5.79
N SER A 103 2.39 -15.65 -6.09
CA SER A 103 1.80 -15.85 -7.42
C SER A 103 1.07 -14.61 -7.94
N CYS A 104 1.47 -13.43 -7.51
CA CYS A 104 0.77 -12.16 -7.80
C CYS A 104 1.43 -11.31 -8.89
N ALA A 105 2.57 -11.74 -9.44
CA ALA A 105 3.27 -10.98 -10.48
C ALA A 105 2.37 -10.74 -11.70
N ASN A 106 2.22 -9.48 -12.09
CA ASN A 106 1.38 -9.04 -13.22
C ASN A 106 -0.12 -9.43 -13.09
N ASP A 107 -0.64 -9.68 -11.89
CA ASP A 107 -2.04 -10.05 -11.68
C ASP A 107 -2.86 -8.91 -11.09
N ILE A 108 -2.41 -8.33 -10.00
CA ILE A 108 -3.13 -7.30 -9.24
C ILE A 108 -2.37 -5.98 -9.19
N TYR A 109 -3.10 -4.87 -9.30
CA TYR A 109 -2.55 -3.51 -9.36
C TYR A 109 -3.30 -2.59 -8.41
N ALA A 110 -2.57 -1.81 -7.59
CA ALA A 110 -3.13 -0.81 -6.68
C ALA A 110 -3.31 0.54 -7.39
N VAL A 111 -4.52 1.07 -7.39
CA VAL A 111 -4.81 2.42 -7.90
C VAL A 111 -5.39 3.29 -6.78
N SER A 112 -5.01 4.56 -6.76
CA SER A 112 -5.51 5.58 -5.84
C SER A 112 -6.49 6.46 -6.61
N LEU A 113 -7.78 6.25 -6.42
CA LEU A 113 -8.85 6.95 -7.12
C LEU A 113 -9.92 7.44 -6.13
N PRO A 114 -10.52 8.61 -6.37
CA PRO A 114 -11.66 9.06 -5.59
C PRO A 114 -12.95 8.31 -5.98
N VAL A 115 -13.88 8.24 -5.05
CA VAL A 115 -15.27 7.78 -5.25
C VAL A 115 -15.33 6.35 -5.81
N VAL A 116 -14.44 5.50 -5.33
CA VAL A 116 -14.46 4.06 -5.58
C VAL A 116 -14.45 3.33 -4.23
N MET A 117 -14.94 2.09 -4.19
CA MET A 117 -14.81 1.29 -2.97
C MET A 117 -13.32 0.97 -2.74
N PRO A 118 -12.77 1.20 -1.55
CA PRO A 118 -11.43 0.70 -1.23
C PRO A 118 -11.44 -0.82 -1.19
N SER A 119 -10.30 -1.43 -1.48
CA SER A 119 -10.17 -2.88 -1.45
C SER A 119 -9.77 -3.35 -0.06
N ALA A 120 -10.60 -4.20 0.53
CA ALA A 120 -10.34 -4.90 1.78
C ALA A 120 -10.03 -6.39 1.54
N HIS A 121 -10.09 -7.22 2.58
CA HIS A 121 -9.86 -8.67 2.53
C HIS A 121 -8.49 -9.07 1.94
N ILE A 122 -7.52 -8.19 1.98
CA ILE A 122 -6.19 -8.34 1.38
C ILE A 122 -5.14 -8.65 2.45
N SER A 123 -4.29 -9.65 2.21
CA SER A 123 -3.14 -9.91 3.08
C SER A 123 -2.05 -8.83 2.89
N TRP A 124 -1.18 -8.69 3.88
CA TRP A 124 -0.02 -7.79 3.77
C TRP A 124 0.85 -8.10 2.55
N PHE A 125 1.07 -9.39 2.26
CA PHE A 125 1.86 -9.83 1.11
C PHE A 125 1.21 -9.49 -0.23
N GLN A 126 -0.11 -9.65 -0.33
CA GLN A 126 -0.85 -9.25 -1.54
C GLN A 126 -0.85 -7.73 -1.73
N ALA A 127 -0.99 -6.96 -0.64
CA ALA A 127 -0.91 -5.50 -0.67
C ALA A 127 0.47 -5.02 -1.13
N LEU A 128 1.55 -5.65 -0.63
CA LEU A 128 2.92 -5.40 -1.08
C LEU A 128 3.07 -5.61 -2.58
N GLU A 129 2.57 -6.75 -3.11
CA GLU A 129 2.64 -7.08 -4.53
C GLU A 129 1.78 -6.16 -5.40
N ALA A 130 0.58 -5.78 -4.94
CA ALA A 130 -0.27 -4.83 -5.65
C ALA A 130 0.42 -3.45 -5.79
N CYS A 131 1.09 -2.98 -4.74
CA CYS A 131 1.91 -1.78 -4.82
C CYS A 131 3.09 -1.97 -5.77
N ALA A 132 3.85 -3.07 -5.66
CA ALA A 132 5.03 -3.34 -6.50
C ALA A 132 4.68 -3.41 -8.00
N ASN A 133 3.63 -4.12 -8.37
CA ASN A 133 3.12 -4.17 -9.75
C ASN A 133 2.74 -2.79 -10.29
N SER A 134 2.31 -1.88 -9.39
CA SER A 134 1.96 -0.49 -9.70
C SER A 134 3.16 0.47 -9.67
N ALA A 135 4.40 -0.05 -9.62
CA ALA A 135 5.64 0.73 -9.46
C ALA A 135 5.61 1.64 -8.21
N LYS A 136 5.06 1.10 -7.15
CA LYS A 136 4.92 1.69 -5.81
C LYS A 136 5.44 0.68 -4.77
N ARG A 137 5.33 1.04 -3.50
CA ARG A 137 5.59 0.17 -2.35
C ARG A 137 4.58 0.45 -1.24
N LEU A 138 4.50 -0.40 -0.23
CA LEU A 138 3.83 -0.01 1.00
C LEU A 138 4.57 1.18 1.65
N PRO A 139 3.85 2.12 2.27
CA PRO A 139 4.48 3.19 3.06
C PRO A 139 5.10 2.62 4.32
N THR A 140 6.13 3.26 4.83
CA THR A 140 6.53 3.06 6.22
C THR A 140 5.51 3.70 7.16
N SER A 141 5.44 3.22 8.41
CA SER A 141 4.60 3.83 9.46
C SER A 141 4.93 5.31 9.66
N ALA A 142 6.23 5.68 9.53
CA ALA A 142 6.66 7.07 9.63
C ALA A 142 6.16 7.92 8.45
N GLU A 143 6.22 7.43 7.22
CA GLU A 143 5.67 8.13 6.04
C GLU A 143 4.15 8.27 6.14
N TRP A 144 3.48 7.21 6.59
CA TRP A 144 2.04 7.23 6.84
C TRP A 144 1.68 8.33 7.86
N GLN A 145 2.41 8.40 8.98
CA GLN A 145 2.21 9.41 10.02
C GLN A 145 2.38 10.85 9.50
N VAL A 146 3.37 11.08 8.62
CA VAL A 146 3.57 12.39 7.99
C VAL A 146 2.41 12.73 7.05
N ALA A 147 1.88 11.77 6.30
CA ALA A 147 0.72 11.98 5.43
C ALA A 147 -0.56 12.25 6.22
N ALA A 148 -0.72 11.60 7.38
CA ALA A 148 -1.86 11.77 8.26
C ALA A 148 -1.87 13.09 9.05
N ASN A 149 -0.76 13.83 9.06
CA ASN A 149 -0.66 15.08 9.81
C ASN A 149 -1.80 16.04 9.48
N GLY A 150 -2.51 16.48 10.54
CA GLY A 150 -3.66 17.38 10.44
C GLY A 150 -4.94 16.71 9.93
N SER A 151 -4.99 15.38 9.88
CA SER A 151 -6.27 14.67 9.73
C SER A 151 -7.18 15.00 10.90
N PRO A 152 -8.46 15.27 10.66
CA PRO A 152 -9.42 15.39 11.73
C PRO A 152 -9.54 14.09 12.52
N ASP A 153 -9.73 14.24 13.80
CA ASP A 153 -9.97 13.17 14.76
C ASP A 153 -11.26 13.50 15.53
N PRO A 154 -12.43 13.28 14.90
CA PRO A 154 -13.70 13.76 15.43
C PRO A 154 -14.29 12.83 16.50
N GLY A 155 -13.68 11.67 16.78
CA GLY A 155 -14.32 10.61 17.54
C GLY A 155 -15.47 9.96 16.73
N PRO A 156 -16.66 9.76 17.29
CA PRO A 156 -17.80 9.21 16.55
C PRO A 156 -18.20 10.11 15.37
N ASP A 157 -18.40 9.50 14.19
CA ASP A 157 -18.67 10.23 12.97
C ASP A 157 -20.12 10.77 12.90
N ASN A 158 -20.35 11.78 12.04
CA ASN A 158 -21.67 12.34 11.76
C ASN A 158 -22.44 11.61 10.65
N GLY A 159 -21.91 10.52 10.11
CA GLY A 159 -22.50 9.73 9.05
C GLY A 159 -22.35 10.32 7.63
N THR A 160 -21.82 11.53 7.45
CA THR A 160 -21.82 12.24 6.16
C THR A 160 -20.48 12.84 5.74
N THR A 161 -19.88 13.70 6.53
CA THR A 161 -18.69 14.48 6.16
C THR A 161 -17.47 14.13 6.98
N ASP A 162 -17.64 13.72 8.24
CA ASP A 162 -16.54 13.36 9.13
C ASP A 162 -15.90 12.04 8.72
N CYS A 163 -14.73 11.75 9.24
CA CYS A 163 -14.08 10.46 9.01
C CYS A 163 -15.01 9.31 9.38
N ASN A 164 -15.01 8.25 8.59
CA ASN A 164 -15.87 7.08 8.77
C ASN A 164 -15.33 6.19 9.90
N THR A 165 -15.69 6.50 11.13
CA THR A 165 -15.23 5.79 12.34
C THR A 165 -16.34 5.03 13.06
N GLY A 166 -17.61 5.19 12.62
CA GLY A 166 -18.82 4.61 13.23
C GLY A 166 -19.38 5.46 14.37
N PRO A 167 -20.58 5.12 14.87
CA PRO A 167 -21.37 3.94 14.55
C PRO A 167 -22.33 4.11 13.36
N ASN A 168 -22.30 5.24 12.65
CA ASN A 168 -23.39 5.64 11.75
C ASN A 168 -23.53 4.81 10.47
N VAL A 169 -22.43 4.27 9.92
CA VAL A 169 -22.47 3.51 8.67
C VAL A 169 -22.17 2.02 8.91
N GLY A 170 -21.12 1.71 9.70
CA GLY A 170 -20.76 0.35 10.05
C GLY A 170 -20.20 -0.50 8.88
N LEU A 171 -19.78 0.17 7.80
CA LEU A 171 -19.21 -0.41 6.59
C LEU A 171 -18.21 0.58 5.98
N PRO A 172 -17.24 0.13 5.17
CA PRO A 172 -16.40 1.05 4.40
C PRO A 172 -17.25 1.95 3.48
N THR A 173 -16.82 3.19 3.32
CA THR A 173 -17.40 4.15 2.36
C THR A 173 -16.47 4.32 1.15
N LEU A 174 -16.99 4.96 0.10
CA LEU A 174 -16.19 5.26 -1.09
C LEU A 174 -15.04 6.20 -0.71
N THR A 175 -13.88 5.96 -1.28
CA THR A 175 -12.66 6.75 -1.07
C THR A 175 -12.89 8.24 -1.30
N GLY A 176 -12.49 9.09 -0.35
CA GLY A 176 -12.67 10.54 -0.42
C GLY A 176 -14.12 11.02 -0.41
N ALA A 177 -15.09 10.17 -0.11
CA ALA A 177 -16.51 10.57 0.00
C ALA A 177 -16.76 11.43 1.25
N ARG A 178 -15.95 11.26 2.27
CA ARG A 178 -16.00 12.03 3.52
C ARG A 178 -15.18 13.32 3.35
N SER A 179 -15.85 14.39 2.92
CA SER A 179 -15.17 15.65 2.52
C SER A 179 -14.40 16.33 3.66
N GLY A 180 -14.78 16.09 4.91
CA GLY A 180 -14.08 16.57 6.09
C GLY A 180 -12.88 15.68 6.50
N CYS A 181 -12.82 14.43 6.02
CA CYS A 181 -11.75 13.50 6.36
C CYS A 181 -10.55 13.66 5.44
N VAL A 182 -9.86 14.77 5.56
CA VAL A 182 -8.69 15.10 4.73
C VAL A 182 -7.59 15.68 5.60
N SER A 183 -6.37 15.16 5.44
CA SER A 183 -5.19 15.64 6.16
C SER A 183 -4.70 17.00 5.64
N ALA A 184 -3.87 17.68 6.41
CA ALA A 184 -3.21 18.91 5.95
C ALA A 184 -2.32 18.71 4.71
N ARG A 185 -1.97 17.46 4.37
CA ARG A 185 -1.25 17.07 3.15
C ARG A 185 -2.16 16.81 1.97
N GLY A 186 -3.47 16.71 2.20
CA GLY A 186 -4.47 16.40 1.18
C GLY A 186 -4.70 14.91 0.96
N ALA A 187 -4.24 14.02 1.86
CA ALA A 187 -4.60 12.62 1.88
C ALA A 187 -5.98 12.46 2.54
N PHE A 188 -6.85 11.67 1.92
CA PHE A 188 -8.18 11.36 2.43
C PHE A 188 -8.19 10.06 3.21
N ASP A 189 -9.16 9.94 4.13
CA ASP A 189 -9.47 8.72 4.86
C ASP A 189 -8.24 8.14 5.61
N MET A 190 -7.39 9.04 6.18
CA MET A 190 -6.25 8.65 7.03
C MET A 190 -6.71 8.29 8.45
N VAL A 191 -7.98 8.52 8.77
CA VAL A 191 -8.62 8.18 10.04
C VAL A 191 -9.91 7.45 9.71
N GLY A 192 -10.10 6.25 10.27
CA GLY A 192 -11.28 5.43 9.99
C GLY A 192 -11.27 4.84 8.58
N ASN A 193 -12.44 4.50 8.10
CA ASN A 193 -12.72 3.75 6.88
C ASN A 193 -12.09 2.36 6.93
N LEU A 194 -10.87 2.15 6.45
CA LEU A 194 -10.14 0.90 6.63
C LEU A 194 -8.87 1.13 7.45
N PHE A 195 -8.51 0.18 8.31
CA PHE A 195 -7.13 0.05 8.75
C PHE A 195 -6.22 -0.12 7.54
N GLU A 196 -5.02 0.45 7.59
CA GLU A 196 -4.12 0.45 6.45
C GLU A 196 -2.81 -0.27 6.74
N TRP A 197 -2.52 -1.33 5.99
CA TRP A 197 -1.21 -1.97 6.02
C TRP A 197 -0.09 -0.98 5.73
N VAL A 198 0.96 -1.00 6.57
CA VAL A 198 2.23 -0.33 6.32
C VAL A 198 3.37 -1.35 6.18
N ALA A 199 4.54 -0.91 5.71
CA ALA A 199 5.67 -1.80 5.47
C ALA A 199 6.29 -2.37 6.76
N ASP A 200 6.08 -1.70 7.87
CA ASP A 200 6.73 -2.04 9.13
C ASP A 200 6.05 -3.23 9.83
N TRP A 201 6.86 -3.90 10.63
CA TRP A 201 6.45 -5.05 11.43
C TRP A 201 6.82 -4.85 12.89
N GLU A 202 6.00 -5.36 13.77
CA GLU A 202 6.31 -5.51 15.19
C GLU A 202 6.88 -6.93 15.42
N PRO A 203 8.19 -7.05 15.67
CA PRO A 203 8.82 -8.37 15.78
C PRO A 203 8.47 -9.11 17.07
N ALA A 204 8.15 -8.38 18.14
CA ALA A 204 7.83 -8.94 19.44
C ALA A 204 6.75 -8.10 20.13
N PRO A 205 5.50 -8.15 19.65
CA PRO A 205 4.43 -7.35 20.22
C PRO A 205 4.22 -7.71 21.68
N THR A 206 4.13 -6.69 22.49
CA THR A 206 3.81 -6.78 23.92
C THR A 206 2.32 -6.58 24.15
N SER A 207 1.85 -6.77 25.38
CA SER A 207 0.49 -6.40 25.74
C SER A 207 0.24 -4.92 25.44
N THR A 208 -0.92 -4.58 24.96
CA THR A 208 -1.37 -3.24 24.60
C THR A 208 -1.18 -2.20 25.73
N PRO A 209 -0.15 -1.36 25.68
CA PRO A 209 0.04 -0.34 26.73
C PRO A 209 -0.91 0.84 26.58
N GLY A 210 -1.47 1.09 25.39
CA GLY A 210 -2.21 2.30 25.04
C GLY A 210 -1.34 3.55 25.13
N TRP A 211 -1.86 4.67 24.66
CA TRP A 211 -1.20 5.98 24.72
C TRP A 211 -1.30 6.66 26.09
N GLY A 212 -2.05 6.08 27.05
CA GLY A 212 -2.34 6.71 28.33
C GLY A 212 -3.14 8.00 28.16
N GLY A 213 -2.74 9.06 28.90
CA GLY A 213 -3.39 10.37 28.77
C GLY A 213 -2.96 11.20 27.55
N PHE A 214 -2.18 10.64 26.63
CA PHE A 214 -1.65 11.35 25.48
C PHE A 214 -2.63 11.32 24.27
N SER A 215 -3.30 10.21 24.07
CA SER A 215 -4.32 10.03 23.02
C SER A 215 -5.31 8.95 23.45
N ASP A 216 -6.54 9.00 22.95
CA ASP A 216 -7.54 7.94 23.03
C ASP A 216 -7.48 6.99 21.82
N ASP A 217 -6.63 7.25 20.83
CA ASP A 217 -6.40 6.36 19.71
C ASP A 217 -6.00 4.96 20.17
N GLU A 218 -6.45 3.96 19.44
CA GLU A 218 -6.11 2.58 19.75
C GLU A 218 -4.62 2.27 19.54
N MET A 219 -4.09 1.43 20.40
CA MET A 219 -2.78 0.82 20.26
C MET A 219 -2.91 -0.67 20.54
N GLY A 220 -2.96 -1.48 19.49
CA GLY A 220 -3.11 -2.92 19.57
C GLY A 220 -1.88 -3.63 18.99
N LEU A 221 -0.96 -4.08 19.84
CA LEU A 221 0.29 -4.73 19.38
C LEU A 221 0.25 -6.25 19.60
N ALA A 222 -0.77 -6.93 19.06
CA ALA A 222 -1.05 -8.35 19.29
C ALA A 222 -0.41 -9.22 18.24
N GLY A 223 0.50 -9.22 17.58
CA GLY A 223 1.20 -10.11 16.62
C GLY A 223 0.37 -11.15 15.89
N ALA A 224 1.02 -11.89 15.05
CA ALA A 224 0.45 -12.74 13.99
C ALA A 224 -0.55 -13.82 14.43
N THR A 225 -0.60 -14.16 15.69
CA THR A 225 -1.54 -15.18 16.21
C THR A 225 -2.50 -14.62 17.27
N GLY A 226 -2.59 -13.29 17.38
CA GLY A 226 -3.31 -12.68 18.51
C GLY A 226 -2.57 -12.85 19.84
N SER A 227 -1.31 -13.24 19.80
CA SER A 227 -0.47 -13.40 20.98
C SER A 227 0.81 -12.56 20.86
N SER A 228 1.36 -12.16 22.01
CA SER A 228 2.58 -11.37 22.12
C SER A 228 3.87 -12.09 21.72
N THR A 229 3.79 -13.33 21.19
CA THR A 229 4.96 -14.19 20.91
C THR A 229 5.33 -14.27 19.43
N PHE A 230 4.54 -13.70 18.53
CA PHE A 230 4.78 -13.77 17.10
C PHE A 230 4.80 -12.38 16.47
N PRO A 231 5.65 -12.15 15.44
CA PRO A 231 5.66 -10.88 14.73
C PRO A 231 4.32 -10.61 14.04
N GLY A 232 3.92 -9.34 13.99
CA GLY A 232 2.74 -8.86 13.27
C GLY A 232 3.12 -7.76 12.28
N ALA A 233 2.39 -7.64 11.18
CA ALA A 233 2.48 -6.49 10.31
C ALA A 233 1.67 -5.34 10.90
N LEU A 234 2.16 -4.10 10.79
CA LEU A 234 1.47 -2.96 11.36
C LEU A 234 0.36 -2.45 10.44
N VAL A 235 -0.75 -2.05 11.05
CA VAL A 235 -1.85 -1.31 10.44
C VAL A 235 -2.05 0.03 11.16
N ARG A 236 -2.61 1.02 10.45
CA ARG A 236 -2.75 2.40 10.93
C ARG A 236 -4.17 2.92 10.71
N GLY A 237 -4.51 3.99 11.46
CA GLY A 237 -5.66 4.84 11.19
C GLY A 237 -6.96 4.46 11.87
N GLY A 238 -7.14 3.22 12.29
CA GLY A 238 -8.43 2.69 12.75
C GLY A 238 -9.35 2.35 11.59
N GLY A 239 -10.50 1.75 11.86
CA GLY A 239 -11.49 1.35 10.88
C GLY A 239 -12.86 2.01 11.06
N PHE A 240 -13.78 1.71 10.18
CA PHE A 240 -15.14 2.25 10.16
C PHE A 240 -15.99 1.94 11.41
N PHE A 241 -15.46 1.16 12.34
CA PHE A 241 -16.13 0.76 13.59
C PHE A 241 -15.36 1.16 14.84
N SER A 242 -14.18 1.75 14.71
CA SER A 242 -13.28 2.05 15.85
C SER A 242 -13.81 3.19 16.74
N GLY A 243 -14.76 3.99 16.24
CA GLY A 243 -15.29 5.13 17.01
C GLY A 243 -14.20 6.13 17.37
N PRO A 244 -14.14 6.59 18.62
CA PRO A 244 -13.11 7.54 19.08
C PRO A 244 -11.71 6.92 19.16
N LEU A 245 -11.57 5.60 19.00
CA LEU A 245 -10.27 4.93 18.98
C LEU A 245 -9.60 5.01 17.60
N ALA A 246 -10.33 5.39 16.53
CA ALA A 246 -9.73 5.71 15.24
C ALA A 246 -9.09 7.07 15.28
N GLY A 247 -7.85 7.19 14.86
CA GLY A 247 -7.15 8.45 14.87
C GLY A 247 -5.80 8.41 14.14
N PRO A 248 -5.14 9.56 14.00
CA PRO A 248 -3.84 9.62 13.34
C PRO A 248 -2.73 8.89 14.10
N LEU A 249 -2.92 8.59 15.37
CA LEU A 249 -1.99 7.81 16.19
C LEU A 249 -2.41 6.35 16.34
N ALA A 250 -3.58 5.95 15.83
CA ALA A 250 -4.04 4.56 15.86
C ALA A 250 -3.03 3.63 15.17
N ILE A 251 -2.61 2.60 15.90
CA ILE A 251 -1.64 1.61 15.44
C ILE A 251 -1.99 0.25 16.02
N ASP A 252 -2.02 -0.77 15.17
CA ASP A 252 -2.23 -2.15 15.57
C ASP A 252 -1.25 -3.07 14.85
N ALA A 253 -1.02 -4.26 15.39
CA ALA A 253 -0.25 -5.32 14.76
C ALA A 253 -1.17 -6.50 14.45
N ALA A 254 -1.29 -6.82 13.18
CA ALA A 254 -2.21 -7.86 12.71
C ALA A 254 -1.48 -9.03 12.03
N PRO A 255 -2.09 -10.24 12.00
CA PRO A 255 -1.57 -11.36 11.22
C PRO A 255 -1.39 -10.98 9.75
N PRO A 256 -0.20 -11.13 9.15
CA PRO A 256 0.06 -10.65 7.79
C PRO A 256 -0.58 -11.48 6.68
N ASP A 257 -1.10 -12.66 7.01
CA ASP A 257 -1.70 -13.63 6.10
C ASP A 257 -3.24 -13.52 6.04
N THR A 258 -3.92 -14.57 5.65
CA THR A 258 -5.39 -14.61 5.56
C THR A 258 -6.12 -14.32 6.86
N ARG A 259 -5.47 -14.44 8.02
CA ARG A 259 -6.09 -14.15 9.32
C ARG A 259 -6.26 -12.66 9.54
N GLY A 260 -5.37 -11.83 8.96
CA GLY A 260 -5.49 -10.37 8.95
C GLY A 260 -6.13 -9.82 7.69
N ALA A 261 -6.61 -10.66 6.76
CA ALA A 261 -7.27 -10.23 5.54
C ALA A 261 -8.79 -10.11 5.76
N ASP A 262 -9.18 -9.19 6.62
CA ASP A 262 -10.57 -8.95 7.00
C ASP A 262 -11.20 -7.80 6.20
N ASP A 263 -12.52 -7.61 6.32
CA ASP A 263 -13.28 -6.62 5.58
C ASP A 263 -13.00 -5.17 6.02
N PHE A 264 -12.23 -4.99 7.08
CA PHE A 264 -11.84 -3.71 7.64
C PHE A 264 -10.35 -3.36 7.45
N ILE A 265 -9.56 -4.22 6.79
CA ILE A 265 -8.14 -3.94 6.52
C ILE A 265 -7.90 -3.81 5.02
N GLY A 266 -7.43 -2.63 4.63
CA GLY A 266 -6.96 -2.28 3.31
C GLY A 266 -5.53 -1.74 3.35
N PHE A 267 -5.20 -0.82 2.46
CA PHE A 267 -3.88 -0.19 2.39
C PHE A 267 -3.89 1.02 1.45
N ARG A 268 -2.79 1.75 1.45
CA ARG A 268 -2.39 2.68 0.37
C ARG A 268 -0.94 2.48 0.02
N CYS A 269 -0.49 2.98 -1.14
CA CYS A 269 0.90 2.83 -1.54
C CYS A 269 1.66 4.17 -1.43
N ALA A 270 3.00 4.06 -1.47
CA ALA A 270 3.94 5.19 -1.55
C ALA A 270 4.93 5.02 -2.71
N ARG A 271 5.58 6.11 -3.12
CA ARG A 271 6.65 6.15 -4.12
C ARG A 271 7.88 6.86 -3.58
#